data_9cf6bbb23fe6f30c081f1107dbff584d
#
_entry.id   9cf6bbb23fe6f30c081f1107dbff584d
#
_cell.length_a   1.000
_cell.length_b   1.000
_cell.length_c   1.000
_cell.angle_alpha   90.00
_cell.angle_beta   90.00
_cell.angle_gamma   90.00
#
_symmetry.space_group_name_H-M   'P 1'
#
loop_
_entity.id
_entity.type
_entity.pdbx_description
1 polymer ?
#
loop_
_entity_poly.entity_id
_entity_poly.type
_entity_poly.pdbx_seq_one_letter_code
_entity_poly.pdbx_strand_id
1 'polypeptide(L)'
;MHDILVIGGGINGTGIARDAAGRGLDVVLCEKDDLAQHTSSASTKLIHGGLRYLEQYDFGLVRKALIEREILLKAAPHIIWPMRFVLPHHNELRPAWLIRLGLFIYDHLGGRKLLPATTTLRRKSSARLDSLKEEYRLAFEYSDCWVEDSRLVVLNAVDAKSHGAEVMTRTRCTSLVRSGDHWDAVLESPKGSETRSFRAVVNAAGAWVDDVLGLDHGKKNETHLRLVKGSHIIVPRWHEGDYAYFFQNGD
;
A
#
# COMPACT_ATOMS: atom_id res chain seq x y z
N MET A 1 31.89 1.39 0.58
CA MET A 1 30.93 1.02 -0.49
C MET A 1 29.81 0.25 0.17
N HIS A 2 28.56 0.73 0.03
CA HIS A 2 27.37 0.12 0.60
C HIS A 2 26.80 -0.98 -0.33
N ASP A 3 25.94 -1.85 0.20
CA ASP A 3 25.32 -2.88 -0.62
C ASP A 3 24.16 -2.31 -1.45
N ILE A 4 23.25 -1.54 -0.82
CA ILE A 4 22.04 -1.06 -1.48
C ILE A 4 21.75 0.41 -1.15
N LEU A 5 21.47 1.21 -2.21
CA LEU A 5 20.75 2.47 -2.08
C LEU A 5 19.27 2.26 -2.38
N VAL A 6 18.40 2.68 -1.46
CA VAL A 6 16.95 2.73 -1.68
C VAL A 6 16.52 4.18 -1.82
N ILE A 7 15.95 4.56 -2.97
CA ILE A 7 15.49 5.92 -3.25
C ILE A 7 13.98 6.00 -3.07
N GLY A 8 13.53 6.73 -2.04
CA GLY A 8 12.13 6.95 -1.71
C GLY A 8 11.74 6.40 -0.34
N GLY A 9 11.23 7.27 0.54
CA GLY A 9 10.82 7.00 1.91
C GLY A 9 9.32 6.68 2.08
N GLY A 10 8.68 6.16 1.04
CA GLY A 10 7.31 5.62 1.09
C GLY A 10 7.27 4.17 1.59
N ILE A 11 6.07 3.56 1.57
CA ILE A 11 5.85 2.20 2.08
C ILE A 11 6.74 1.16 1.38
N ASN A 12 6.94 1.27 0.07
CA ASN A 12 7.77 0.34 -0.68
C ASN A 12 9.24 0.47 -0.29
N GLY A 13 9.78 1.70 -0.27
CA GLY A 13 11.19 1.93 0.05
C GLY A 13 11.54 1.55 1.48
N THR A 14 10.72 1.94 2.45
CA THR A 14 10.95 1.58 3.86
C THR A 14 10.80 0.08 4.10
N GLY A 15 9.84 -0.59 3.43
CA GLY A 15 9.68 -2.04 3.50
C GLY A 15 10.89 -2.79 2.92
N ILE A 16 11.41 -2.35 1.77
CA ILE A 16 12.61 -2.91 1.13
C ILE A 16 13.84 -2.69 2.00
N ALA A 17 14.03 -1.47 2.52
CA ALA A 17 15.16 -1.16 3.40
C ALA A 17 15.14 -2.01 4.67
N ARG A 18 13.96 -2.21 5.27
CA ARG A 18 13.76 -3.07 6.43
C ARG A 18 14.14 -4.52 6.16
N ASP A 19 13.62 -5.11 5.06
CA ASP A 19 13.91 -6.50 4.71
C ASP A 19 15.40 -6.69 4.39
N ALA A 20 16.00 -5.79 3.62
CA ALA A 20 17.40 -5.85 3.26
C ALA A 20 18.33 -5.74 4.49
N ALA A 21 18.09 -4.76 5.36
CA ALA A 21 18.86 -4.59 6.60
C ALA A 21 18.67 -5.78 7.55
N GLY A 22 17.44 -6.30 7.66
CA GLY A 22 17.16 -7.51 8.46
C GLY A 22 17.86 -8.76 7.96
N ARG A 23 18.28 -8.78 6.70
CA ARG A 23 19.14 -9.82 6.10
C ARG A 23 20.64 -9.55 6.24
N GLY A 24 21.03 -8.48 6.93
CA GLY A 24 22.41 -8.11 7.17
C GLY A 24 23.11 -7.35 6.06
N LEU A 25 22.36 -6.78 5.11
CA LEU A 25 22.91 -5.92 4.07
C LEU A 25 23.14 -4.50 4.62
N ASP A 26 24.19 -3.84 4.11
CA ASP A 26 24.48 -2.44 4.38
C ASP A 26 23.61 -1.54 3.47
N VAL A 27 22.58 -0.93 4.08
CA VAL A 27 21.52 -0.21 3.36
C VAL A 27 21.52 1.26 3.70
N VAL A 28 21.45 2.10 2.67
CA VAL A 28 21.13 3.53 2.78
C VAL A 28 19.78 3.77 2.12
N LEU A 29 18.84 4.38 2.84
CA LEU A 29 17.58 4.88 2.31
C LEU A 29 17.64 6.41 2.29
N CYS A 30 17.40 7.02 1.11
CA CYS A 30 17.24 8.46 1.00
C CYS A 30 15.81 8.85 0.60
N GLU A 31 15.28 9.87 1.27
CA GLU A 31 13.97 10.49 0.97
C GLU A 31 14.16 12.00 0.83
N LYS A 32 13.72 12.54 -0.30
CA LYS A 32 13.89 13.98 -0.62
C LYS A 32 13.13 14.91 0.34
N ASP A 33 12.03 14.45 0.89
CA ASP A 33 11.17 15.18 1.83
C ASP A 33 11.16 14.46 3.19
N ASP A 34 9.99 14.20 3.78
CA ASP A 34 9.87 13.39 4.98
C ASP A 34 9.25 12.02 4.66
N LEU A 35 9.42 11.07 5.58
CA LEU A 35 8.85 9.73 5.43
C LEU A 35 7.33 9.80 5.26
N ALA A 36 6.81 9.02 4.33
CA ALA A 36 5.39 8.92 4.02
C ALA A 36 4.72 10.23 3.54
N GLN A 37 5.44 11.30 3.29
CA GLN A 37 4.85 12.63 3.03
C GLN A 37 3.92 12.68 1.81
N HIS A 38 4.02 11.71 0.89
CA HIS A 38 3.26 11.69 -0.36
C HIS A 38 2.18 10.59 -0.37
N THR A 39 2.17 9.74 -1.40
CA THR A 39 1.14 8.70 -1.62
C THR A 39 0.92 7.80 -0.39
N SER A 40 1.97 7.50 0.37
CA SER A 40 1.89 6.57 1.51
C SER A 40 1.15 7.12 2.74
N SER A 41 0.87 8.42 2.80
CA SER A 41 -0.03 9.02 3.82
C SER A 41 -1.40 9.42 3.25
N ALA A 42 -1.54 9.35 1.93
CA ALA A 42 -2.75 9.69 1.19
C ALA A 42 -3.43 8.44 0.58
N SER A 43 -3.23 7.28 1.18
CA SER A 43 -3.86 6.03 0.79
C SER A 43 -5.31 5.94 1.31
N THR A 44 -6.05 4.92 0.92
CA THR A 44 -7.36 4.58 1.52
C THR A 44 -7.24 4.05 2.96
N LYS A 45 -6.02 3.96 3.50
CA LYS A 45 -5.71 3.42 4.84
C LYS A 45 -6.20 1.99 5.03
N LEU A 46 -6.06 1.18 3.98
CA LEU A 46 -6.52 -0.20 3.97
C LEU A 46 -5.36 -1.16 3.69
N ILE A 47 -5.36 -2.27 4.40
CA ILE A 47 -4.62 -3.48 4.04
C ILE A 47 -5.67 -4.50 3.62
N HIS A 48 -5.71 -4.76 2.31
CA HIS A 48 -6.79 -5.53 1.69
C HIS A 48 -6.27 -6.46 0.60
N GLY A 49 -7.05 -7.49 0.29
CA GLY A 49 -6.71 -8.44 -0.77
C GLY A 49 -6.98 -7.93 -2.18
N GLY A 50 -7.60 -6.76 -2.34
CA GLY A 50 -7.94 -6.22 -3.65
C GLY A 50 -9.08 -6.99 -4.32
N LEU A 51 -10.26 -7.01 -3.72
CA LEU A 51 -11.45 -7.73 -4.21
C LEU A 51 -11.72 -7.49 -5.71
N ARG A 52 -11.46 -6.28 -6.22
CA ARG A 52 -11.64 -5.90 -7.62
C ARG A 52 -10.76 -6.72 -8.58
N TYR A 53 -9.58 -7.17 -8.15
CA TYR A 53 -8.68 -7.97 -9.00
C TYR A 53 -9.20 -9.40 -9.24
N LEU A 54 -10.15 -9.90 -8.46
CA LEU A 54 -10.85 -11.14 -8.79
C LEU A 54 -11.62 -11.05 -10.11
N GLU A 55 -12.10 -9.87 -10.47
CA GLU A 55 -12.77 -9.62 -11.75
C GLU A 55 -11.81 -9.67 -12.95
N GLN A 56 -10.51 -9.45 -12.69
CA GLN A 56 -9.43 -9.56 -13.67
C GLN A 56 -8.79 -10.95 -13.67
N TYR A 57 -9.34 -11.89 -12.90
CA TYR A 57 -8.84 -13.26 -12.73
C TYR A 57 -7.41 -13.36 -12.16
N ASP A 58 -6.91 -12.30 -11.50
CA ASP A 58 -5.59 -12.32 -10.85
C ASP A 58 -5.65 -12.91 -9.43
N PHE A 59 -6.01 -14.19 -9.37
CA PHE A 59 -6.11 -14.94 -8.11
C PHE A 59 -4.77 -15.04 -7.39
N GLY A 60 -3.66 -15.03 -8.13
CA GLY A 60 -2.32 -15.11 -7.56
C GLY A 60 -1.97 -13.88 -6.72
N LEU A 61 -2.24 -12.69 -7.26
CA LEU A 61 -2.05 -11.42 -6.56
C LEU A 61 -2.96 -11.33 -5.33
N VAL A 62 -4.25 -11.60 -5.50
CA VAL A 62 -5.23 -11.56 -4.39
C VAL A 62 -4.84 -12.51 -3.27
N ARG A 63 -4.41 -13.74 -3.60
CA ARG A 63 -3.96 -14.71 -2.60
C ARG A 63 -2.76 -14.20 -1.79
N LYS A 64 -1.75 -13.65 -2.46
CA LYS A 64 -0.55 -13.09 -1.79
C LYS A 64 -0.93 -11.94 -0.89
N ALA A 65 -1.75 -11.01 -1.37
CA ALA A 65 -2.22 -9.85 -0.60
C ALA A 65 -3.03 -10.25 0.64
N LEU A 66 -3.91 -11.26 0.53
CA LEU A 66 -4.69 -11.77 1.66
C LEU A 66 -3.83 -12.46 2.72
N ILE A 67 -2.80 -13.20 2.29
CA ILE A 67 -1.83 -13.81 3.22
C ILE A 67 -1.06 -12.72 3.95
N GLU A 68 -0.55 -11.73 3.21
CA GLU A 68 0.21 -10.62 3.79
C GLU A 68 -0.64 -9.77 4.74
N ARG A 69 -1.92 -9.58 4.45
CA ARG A 69 -2.87 -8.90 5.34
C ARG A 69 -2.91 -9.57 6.73
N GLU A 70 -2.99 -10.90 6.78
CA GLU A 70 -2.99 -11.66 8.04
C GLU A 70 -1.66 -11.58 8.77
N ILE A 71 -0.53 -11.54 8.02
CA ILE A 71 0.82 -11.38 8.57
C ILE A 71 0.95 -9.98 9.21
N LEU A 72 0.59 -8.93 8.49
CA LEU A 72 0.68 -7.56 8.96
C LEU A 72 -0.24 -7.29 10.14
N LEU A 73 -1.45 -7.83 10.14
CA LEU A 73 -2.38 -7.73 11.28
C LEU A 73 -1.79 -8.31 12.56
N LYS A 74 -1.01 -9.40 12.45
CA LYS A 74 -0.30 -9.99 13.59
C LYS A 74 0.95 -9.23 13.98
N ALA A 75 1.70 -8.74 12.99
CA ALA A 75 2.99 -8.07 13.22
C ALA A 75 2.82 -6.67 13.82
N ALA A 76 1.73 -5.96 13.47
CA ALA A 76 1.50 -4.59 13.89
C ALA A 76 0.07 -4.33 14.42
N PRO A 77 -0.41 -5.10 15.43
CA PRO A 77 -1.79 -5.03 15.93
C PRO A 77 -2.13 -3.69 16.60
N HIS A 78 -1.14 -2.87 16.90
CA HIS A 78 -1.28 -1.54 17.51
C HIS A 78 -1.56 -0.42 16.51
N ILE A 79 -1.45 -0.70 15.19
CA ILE A 79 -1.73 0.26 14.11
C ILE A 79 -2.58 -0.35 12.99
N ILE A 80 -2.94 -1.62 13.09
CA ILE A 80 -3.74 -2.34 12.09
C ILE A 80 -4.91 -3.00 12.81
N TRP A 81 -6.13 -2.71 12.35
CA TRP A 81 -7.36 -3.25 12.94
C TRP A 81 -8.23 -3.94 11.90
N PRO A 82 -8.95 -5.02 12.28
CA PRO A 82 -10.02 -5.54 11.47
C PRO A 82 -11.07 -4.48 11.16
N MET A 83 -11.50 -4.39 9.90
CA MET A 83 -12.58 -3.52 9.47
C MET A 83 -13.59 -4.29 8.64
N ARG A 84 -14.87 -4.03 8.90
CA ARG A 84 -15.97 -4.60 8.12
C ARG A 84 -16.35 -3.64 7.01
N PHE A 85 -16.60 -4.18 5.83
CA PHE A 85 -17.04 -3.44 4.64
C PHE A 85 -18.42 -3.92 4.22
N VAL A 86 -19.33 -2.99 4.11
CA VAL A 86 -20.67 -3.24 3.56
C VAL A 86 -20.65 -2.90 2.08
N LEU A 87 -20.88 -3.89 1.23
CA LEU A 87 -21.00 -3.78 -0.22
C LEU A 87 -22.48 -3.80 -0.59
N PRO A 88 -23.14 -2.64 -0.79
CA PRO A 88 -24.54 -2.59 -1.19
C PRO A 88 -24.71 -3.15 -2.60
N HIS A 89 -25.76 -3.95 -2.81
CA HIS A 89 -26.07 -4.53 -4.10
C HIS A 89 -27.25 -3.80 -4.76
N HIS A 90 -27.13 -3.51 -6.04
CA HIS A 90 -28.18 -2.95 -6.89
C HIS A 90 -28.19 -3.65 -8.26
N ASN A 91 -29.25 -3.39 -9.04
CA ASN A 91 -29.54 -4.16 -10.26
C ASN A 91 -28.55 -3.98 -11.41
N GLU A 92 -27.76 -2.90 -11.40
CA GLU A 92 -26.73 -2.64 -12.42
C GLU A 92 -25.43 -3.42 -12.16
N LEU A 93 -25.29 -3.99 -10.97
CA LEU A 93 -24.14 -4.83 -10.65
C LEU A 93 -24.35 -6.27 -11.16
N ARG A 94 -23.27 -7.04 -11.13
CA ARG A 94 -23.32 -8.48 -11.39
C ARG A 94 -24.36 -9.17 -10.51
N PRO A 95 -24.94 -10.29 -10.93
CA PRO A 95 -25.91 -11.02 -10.11
C PRO A 95 -25.40 -11.28 -8.69
N ALA A 96 -26.28 -11.10 -7.70
CA ALA A 96 -25.92 -11.21 -6.28
C ALA A 96 -25.24 -12.54 -5.92
N TRP A 97 -25.69 -13.66 -6.52
CA TRP A 97 -25.07 -14.97 -6.31
C TRP A 97 -23.61 -15.03 -6.79
N LEU A 98 -23.28 -14.34 -7.88
CA LEU A 98 -21.92 -14.30 -8.42
C LEU A 98 -21.00 -13.46 -7.52
N ILE A 99 -21.48 -12.31 -7.04
CA ILE A 99 -20.75 -11.50 -6.04
C ILE A 99 -20.53 -12.31 -4.76
N ARG A 100 -21.55 -13.03 -4.29
CA ARG A 100 -21.43 -13.88 -3.11
C ARG A 100 -20.42 -15.01 -3.29
N LEU A 101 -20.35 -15.60 -4.48
CA LEU A 101 -19.35 -16.60 -4.84
C LEU A 101 -17.93 -15.99 -4.85
N GLY A 102 -17.77 -14.80 -5.44
CA GLY A 102 -16.50 -14.07 -5.42
C GLY A 102 -16.01 -13.77 -4.01
N LEU A 103 -16.90 -13.33 -3.14
CA LEU A 103 -16.60 -13.09 -1.72
C LEU A 103 -16.28 -14.39 -0.95
N PHE A 104 -16.93 -15.51 -1.30
CA PHE A 104 -16.57 -16.81 -0.75
C PHE A 104 -15.14 -17.21 -1.14
N ILE A 105 -14.76 -17.03 -2.40
CA ILE A 105 -13.40 -17.25 -2.87
C ILE A 105 -12.42 -16.33 -2.12
N TYR A 106 -12.74 -15.04 -2.00
CA TYR A 106 -11.95 -14.06 -1.28
C TYR A 106 -11.69 -14.47 0.17
N ASP A 107 -12.72 -14.95 0.87
CA ASP A 107 -12.61 -15.42 2.26
C ASP A 107 -11.65 -16.60 2.44
N HIS A 108 -11.50 -17.45 1.41
CA HIS A 108 -10.76 -18.72 1.53
C HIS A 108 -9.40 -18.70 0.84
N LEU A 109 -9.22 -17.82 -0.16
CA LEU A 109 -8.03 -17.83 -1.03
C LEU A 109 -6.72 -17.54 -0.26
N GLY A 110 -6.76 -16.70 0.78
CA GLY A 110 -5.61 -16.35 1.62
C GLY A 110 -5.46 -17.17 2.90
N GLY A 111 -6.33 -18.17 3.13
CA GLY A 111 -6.31 -18.94 4.37
C GLY A 111 -6.66 -18.10 5.60
N ARG A 112 -7.76 -17.36 5.54
CA ARG A 112 -8.29 -16.49 6.60
C ARG A 112 -8.30 -17.20 7.98
N LYS A 113 -7.70 -16.54 8.99
CA LYS A 113 -7.59 -17.09 10.35
C LYS A 113 -8.20 -16.19 11.42
N LEU A 114 -8.02 -14.86 11.29
CA LEU A 114 -8.39 -13.89 12.33
C LEU A 114 -9.67 -13.14 11.99
N LEU A 115 -9.92 -12.87 10.72
CA LEU A 115 -11.00 -12.01 10.28
C LEU A 115 -12.33 -12.77 10.16
N PRO A 116 -13.50 -12.15 10.48
CA PRO A 116 -14.81 -12.76 10.29
C PRO A 116 -15.11 -13.06 8.80
N ALA A 117 -15.91 -14.09 8.56
CA ALA A 117 -16.36 -14.45 7.21
C ALA A 117 -17.34 -13.42 6.63
N THR A 118 -17.50 -13.48 5.31
CA THR A 118 -18.53 -12.72 4.59
C THR A 118 -19.93 -13.16 5.02
N THR A 119 -20.79 -12.18 5.29
CA THR A 119 -22.21 -12.37 5.59
C THR A 119 -23.08 -11.64 4.58
N THR A 120 -24.31 -12.14 4.38
CA THR A 120 -25.33 -11.50 3.55
C THR A 120 -26.24 -10.67 4.43
N LEU A 121 -26.39 -9.38 4.13
CA LEU A 121 -27.25 -8.45 4.86
C LEU A 121 -28.52 -8.19 4.05
N ARG A 122 -29.65 -8.16 4.75
CA ARG A 122 -30.95 -7.80 4.17
C ARG A 122 -31.54 -6.63 4.95
N ARG A 123 -32.13 -5.66 4.27
CA ARG A 123 -32.70 -4.46 4.92
C ARG A 123 -33.65 -4.80 6.07
N LYS A 124 -34.48 -5.83 5.92
CA LYS A 124 -35.44 -6.24 6.96
C LYS A 124 -34.79 -6.72 8.27
N SER A 125 -33.49 -7.03 8.25
CA SER A 125 -32.81 -7.66 9.39
C SER A 125 -31.47 -7.02 9.76
N SER A 126 -31.12 -5.89 9.14
CA SER A 126 -29.81 -5.26 9.38
C SER A 126 -29.92 -3.74 9.34
N ALA A 127 -29.68 -3.10 10.49
CA ALA A 127 -29.60 -1.65 10.62
C ALA A 127 -28.49 -1.01 9.77
N ARG A 128 -27.52 -1.81 9.29
CA ARG A 128 -26.42 -1.32 8.42
C ARG A 128 -26.90 -0.86 7.04
N LEU A 129 -28.15 -1.14 6.67
CA LEU A 129 -28.75 -0.65 5.44
C LEU A 129 -29.67 0.57 5.65
N ASP A 130 -29.94 0.97 6.89
CA ASP A 130 -30.87 2.05 7.20
C ASP A 130 -30.39 3.41 6.75
N SER A 131 -29.08 3.65 6.77
CA SER A 131 -28.45 4.89 6.26
C SER A 131 -28.40 4.97 4.73
N LEU A 132 -28.80 3.92 4.01
CA LEU A 132 -28.80 3.88 2.55
C LEU A 132 -30.20 4.14 2.00
N LYS A 133 -30.29 4.50 0.72
CA LYS A 133 -31.57 4.60 0.00
C LYS A 133 -32.33 3.28 0.04
N GLU A 134 -33.64 3.34 -0.03
CA GLU A 134 -34.54 2.15 0.07
C GLU A 134 -34.33 1.09 -1.02
N GLU A 135 -33.77 1.49 -2.16
CA GLU A 135 -33.43 0.59 -3.28
C GLU A 135 -32.39 -0.46 -2.89
N TYR A 136 -31.49 -0.15 -1.94
CA TYR A 136 -30.49 -1.09 -1.44
C TYR A 136 -31.13 -2.05 -0.43
N ARG A 137 -31.71 -3.14 -0.94
CA ARG A 137 -32.39 -4.16 -0.13
C ARG A 137 -31.49 -5.29 0.30
N LEU A 138 -30.35 -5.45 -0.37
CA LEU A 138 -29.36 -6.50 -0.19
C LEU A 138 -27.97 -5.88 -0.13
N ALA A 139 -27.11 -6.40 0.74
CA ALA A 139 -25.68 -6.10 0.75
C ALA A 139 -24.88 -7.33 1.19
N PHE A 140 -23.58 -7.27 0.96
CA PHE A 140 -22.64 -8.23 1.50
C PHE A 140 -21.69 -7.53 2.45
N GLU A 141 -21.41 -8.14 3.59
CA GLU A 141 -20.46 -7.64 4.54
C GLU A 141 -19.25 -8.56 4.59
N TYR A 142 -18.07 -8.02 4.27
CA TYR A 142 -16.82 -8.76 4.25
C TYR A 142 -15.75 -8.06 5.12
N SER A 143 -14.60 -8.67 5.30
CA SER A 143 -13.54 -8.15 6.17
C SER A 143 -12.28 -7.85 5.40
N ASP A 144 -11.70 -6.69 5.73
CA ASP A 144 -10.33 -6.33 5.46
C ASP A 144 -9.72 -5.67 6.71
N CYS A 145 -8.63 -4.92 6.59
CA CYS A 145 -8.04 -4.21 7.71
C CYS A 145 -7.92 -2.72 7.39
N TRP A 146 -8.13 -1.90 8.41
CA TRP A 146 -7.72 -0.51 8.42
C TRP A 146 -6.32 -0.38 9.00
N VAL A 147 -5.55 0.63 8.58
CA VAL A 147 -4.17 0.87 9.02
C VAL A 147 -3.87 2.35 9.16
N GLU A 148 -3.06 2.72 10.14
CA GLU A 148 -2.35 4.00 10.15
C GLU A 148 -1.19 3.94 9.15
N ASP A 149 -1.45 4.32 7.90
CA ASP A 149 -0.56 4.15 6.77
C ASP A 149 0.80 4.83 6.94
N SER A 150 0.82 6.11 7.32
CA SER A 150 2.06 6.84 7.55
C SER A 150 2.87 6.25 8.72
N ARG A 151 2.17 5.80 9.78
CA ARG A 151 2.81 5.17 10.92
C ARG A 151 3.44 3.83 10.56
N LEU A 152 2.79 3.05 9.69
CA LEU A 152 3.39 1.81 9.16
C LEU A 152 4.71 2.09 8.43
N VAL A 153 4.77 3.16 7.62
CA VAL A 153 6.00 3.59 6.93
C VAL A 153 7.09 3.95 7.93
N VAL A 154 6.76 4.79 8.92
CA VAL A 154 7.73 5.22 9.94
C VAL A 154 8.27 4.03 10.75
N LEU A 155 7.39 3.10 11.14
CA LEU A 155 7.81 1.91 11.89
C LEU A 155 8.71 0.99 11.06
N ASN A 156 8.47 0.83 9.75
CA ASN A 156 9.39 0.11 8.88
C ASN A 156 10.76 0.79 8.82
N ALA A 157 10.82 2.12 8.76
CA ALA A 157 12.08 2.87 8.75
C ALA A 157 12.81 2.77 10.11
N VAL A 158 12.08 2.81 11.22
CA VAL A 158 12.64 2.61 12.57
C VAL A 158 13.23 1.21 12.71
N ASP A 159 12.51 0.20 12.25
CA ASP A 159 12.99 -1.19 12.30
C ASP A 159 14.20 -1.41 11.37
N ALA A 160 14.19 -0.85 10.15
CA ALA A 160 15.36 -0.84 9.28
C ALA A 160 16.59 -0.24 9.97
N LYS A 161 16.42 0.91 10.62
CA LYS A 161 17.48 1.59 11.37
C LYS A 161 17.99 0.74 12.53
N SER A 162 17.11 0.02 13.23
CA SER A 162 17.51 -0.87 14.34
C SER A 162 18.36 -2.05 13.87
N HIS A 163 18.24 -2.42 12.57
CA HIS A 163 19.04 -3.43 11.89
C HIS A 163 20.26 -2.85 11.14
N GLY A 164 20.60 -1.59 11.38
CA GLY A 164 21.81 -0.97 10.86
C GLY A 164 21.64 -0.15 9.58
N ALA A 165 20.44 -0.04 9.00
CA ALA A 165 20.22 0.83 7.85
C ALA A 165 20.39 2.31 8.22
N GLU A 166 21.00 3.08 7.33
CA GLU A 166 21.01 4.54 7.40
C GLU A 166 19.77 5.10 6.72
N VAL A 167 18.94 5.87 7.45
CA VAL A 167 17.73 6.50 6.94
C VAL A 167 17.93 8.00 6.90
N MET A 168 17.97 8.55 5.68
CA MET A 168 18.26 9.95 5.38
C MET A 168 17.02 10.65 4.84
N THR A 169 16.27 11.35 5.69
CA THR A 169 15.18 12.24 5.27
C THR A 169 15.73 13.58 4.79
N ARG A 170 14.96 14.34 3.99
CA ARG A 170 15.37 15.61 3.37
C ARG A 170 16.67 15.46 2.59
N THR A 171 16.86 14.30 1.98
CA THR A 171 18.05 13.96 1.21
C THR A 171 17.61 13.44 -0.15
N ARG A 172 17.95 14.21 -1.18
CA ARG A 172 17.62 13.90 -2.58
C ARG A 172 18.79 13.20 -3.26
N CYS A 173 18.53 12.12 -3.96
CA CYS A 173 19.47 11.61 -4.97
C CYS A 173 19.35 12.48 -6.22
N THR A 174 20.47 13.12 -6.63
CA THR A 174 20.49 14.06 -7.77
C THR A 174 21.28 13.54 -8.96
N SER A 175 22.09 12.50 -8.79
CA SER A 175 22.84 11.87 -9.87
C SER A 175 23.04 10.38 -9.58
N LEU A 176 22.99 9.56 -10.61
CA LEU A 176 23.33 8.14 -10.61
C LEU A 176 24.25 7.86 -11.80
N VAL A 177 25.44 7.34 -11.52
CA VAL A 177 26.40 6.98 -12.56
C VAL A 177 26.84 5.55 -12.38
N ARG A 178 26.73 4.74 -13.42
CA ARG A 178 27.25 3.37 -13.39
C ARG A 178 28.77 3.40 -13.58
N SER A 179 29.51 2.91 -12.58
CA SER A 179 30.97 2.85 -12.55
C SER A 179 31.40 1.37 -12.46
N GLY A 180 31.52 0.71 -13.61
CA GLY A 180 31.87 -0.72 -13.66
C GLY A 180 30.81 -1.61 -13.01
N ASP A 181 31.14 -2.19 -11.87
CA ASP A 181 30.29 -3.12 -11.11
C ASP A 181 29.43 -2.46 -10.01
N HIS A 182 29.56 -1.14 -9.81
CA HIS A 182 28.85 -0.38 -8.78
C HIS A 182 28.20 0.87 -9.35
N TRP A 183 27.48 1.60 -8.50
CA TRP A 183 26.81 2.86 -8.76
C TRP A 183 27.39 3.95 -7.87
N ASP A 184 27.76 5.08 -8.44
CA ASP A 184 28.05 6.31 -7.71
C ASP A 184 26.80 7.18 -7.71
N ALA A 185 26.32 7.51 -6.50
CA ALA A 185 25.16 8.35 -6.30
C ALA A 185 25.54 9.65 -5.59
N VAL A 186 25.03 10.77 -6.08
CA VAL A 186 25.13 12.06 -5.40
C VAL A 186 23.89 12.27 -4.54
N LEU A 187 24.09 12.43 -3.24
CA LEU A 187 23.05 12.65 -2.24
C LEU A 187 23.15 14.09 -1.71
N GLU A 188 22.11 14.88 -1.94
CA GLU A 188 22.02 16.27 -1.49
C GLU A 188 21.07 16.43 -0.31
N SER A 189 21.56 17.05 0.75
CA SER A 189 20.81 17.40 1.95
C SER A 189 20.99 18.86 2.32
N PRO A 190 20.23 19.42 3.28
CA PRO A 190 20.46 20.78 3.80
C PRO A 190 21.85 21.00 4.40
N LYS A 191 22.57 19.92 4.70
CA LYS A 191 23.94 19.96 5.26
C LYS A 191 25.03 19.97 4.19
N GLY A 192 24.67 19.77 2.93
CA GLY A 192 25.57 19.68 1.80
C GLY A 192 25.32 18.45 0.93
N SER A 193 26.23 18.24 -0.02
CA SER A 193 26.18 17.15 -1.00
C SER A 193 27.35 16.19 -0.75
N GLU A 194 27.09 14.91 -0.91
CA GLU A 194 28.10 13.86 -0.81
C GLU A 194 27.92 12.82 -1.92
N THR A 195 29.01 12.21 -2.36
CA THR A 195 28.98 11.08 -3.30
C THR A 195 29.26 9.80 -2.54
N ARG A 196 28.41 8.79 -2.74
CA ARG A 196 28.55 7.45 -2.14
C ARG A 196 28.43 6.37 -3.20
N SER A 197 29.13 5.27 -3.02
CA SER A 197 29.14 4.11 -3.94
C SER A 197 28.31 2.96 -3.39
N PHE A 198 27.53 2.31 -4.28
CA PHE A 198 26.59 1.25 -3.97
C PHE A 198 26.69 0.11 -4.98
N ARG A 199 26.56 -1.13 -4.53
CA ARG A 199 26.49 -2.30 -5.42
C ARG A 199 25.19 -2.33 -6.22
N ALA A 200 24.08 -1.92 -5.61
CA ALA A 200 22.77 -1.89 -6.25
C ALA A 200 21.98 -0.64 -5.85
N VAL A 201 21.06 -0.22 -6.73
CA VAL A 201 20.13 0.87 -6.50
C VAL A 201 18.71 0.38 -6.70
N VAL A 202 17.86 0.67 -5.74
CA VAL A 202 16.41 0.40 -5.79
C VAL A 202 15.66 1.71 -5.95
N ASN A 203 15.00 1.89 -7.07
CA ASN A 203 14.11 3.02 -7.31
C ASN A 203 12.72 2.72 -6.73
N ALA A 204 12.42 3.26 -5.55
CA ALA A 204 11.14 3.17 -4.88
C ALA A 204 10.45 4.55 -4.78
N ALA A 205 10.72 5.45 -5.72
CA ALA A 205 10.30 6.85 -5.70
C ALA A 205 8.81 7.08 -6.04
N GLY A 206 8.00 6.03 -6.16
CA GLY A 206 6.56 6.13 -6.38
C GLY A 206 6.22 6.93 -7.64
N ALA A 207 5.49 8.04 -7.51
CA ALA A 207 5.10 8.88 -8.64
C ALA A 207 6.30 9.56 -9.35
N TRP A 208 7.48 9.56 -8.75
CA TRP A 208 8.72 10.13 -9.29
C TRP A 208 9.70 9.08 -9.81
N VAL A 209 9.24 7.85 -10.06
CA VAL A 209 10.12 6.77 -10.55
C VAL A 209 10.77 7.12 -11.88
N ASP A 210 10.05 7.80 -12.78
CA ASP A 210 10.60 8.24 -14.08
C ASP A 210 11.67 9.33 -13.92
N ASP A 211 11.50 10.25 -12.95
CA ASP A 211 12.52 11.27 -12.64
C ASP A 211 13.83 10.61 -12.18
N VAL A 212 13.74 9.59 -11.32
CA VAL A 212 14.90 8.84 -10.83
C VAL A 212 15.54 8.02 -11.95
N LEU A 213 14.75 7.43 -12.85
CA LEU A 213 15.29 6.74 -14.04
C LEU A 213 16.07 7.70 -14.95
N GLY A 214 15.64 8.97 -15.03
CA GLY A 214 16.32 10.02 -15.77
C GLY A 214 17.67 10.46 -15.18
N LEU A 215 17.99 10.09 -13.92
CA LEU A 215 19.30 10.39 -13.32
C LEU A 215 20.44 9.53 -13.86
N ASP A 216 20.12 8.39 -14.46
CA ASP A 216 21.07 7.53 -15.15
C ASP A 216 21.35 8.12 -16.55
N HIS A 217 22.45 8.86 -16.70
CA HIS A 217 22.85 9.54 -17.93
C HIS A 217 22.99 8.63 -19.17
N GLY A 218 22.86 7.31 -19.02
CA GLY A 218 22.87 6.33 -20.12
C GLY A 218 21.52 5.97 -20.70
N LYS A 219 20.40 6.38 -20.08
CA LYS A 219 19.05 6.01 -20.52
C LYS A 219 18.27 7.19 -21.07
N LYS A 220 17.51 6.95 -22.18
CA LYS A 220 16.53 7.90 -22.70
C LYS A 220 15.38 8.03 -21.69
N ASN A 221 14.89 9.27 -21.50
CA ASN A 221 13.66 9.55 -20.74
C ASN A 221 12.46 8.94 -21.45
N GLU A 222 12.12 7.72 -21.10
CA GLU A 222 10.88 7.07 -21.49
C GLU A 222 9.91 7.17 -20.33
N THR A 223 8.68 7.62 -20.60
CA THR A 223 7.63 7.68 -19.58
C THR A 223 7.05 6.28 -19.40
N HIS A 224 7.24 5.69 -18.22
CA HIS A 224 6.76 4.35 -17.88
C HIS A 224 5.47 4.37 -17.04
N LEU A 225 5.12 5.54 -16.47
CA LEU A 225 3.99 5.68 -15.57
C LEU A 225 2.82 6.43 -16.21
N ARG A 226 1.63 5.86 -16.08
CA ARG A 226 0.37 6.59 -16.18
C ARG A 226 -0.03 7.08 -14.79
N LEU A 227 0.12 8.37 -14.54
CA LEU A 227 -0.28 8.97 -13.26
C LEU A 227 -1.82 9.06 -13.18
N VAL A 228 -2.38 8.51 -12.11
CA VAL A 228 -3.80 8.62 -11.77
C VAL A 228 -3.92 9.25 -10.40
N LYS A 229 -4.71 10.32 -10.29
CA LYS A 229 -4.96 11.01 -9.01
C LYS A 229 -6.22 10.46 -8.37
N GLY A 230 -6.09 9.86 -7.18
CA GLY A 230 -7.19 9.63 -6.25
C GLY A 230 -7.37 10.82 -5.31
N SER A 231 -8.60 11.15 -4.94
CA SER A 231 -8.88 12.24 -4.00
C SER A 231 -9.78 11.74 -2.87
N HIS A 232 -9.54 12.26 -1.65
CA HIS A 232 -10.35 11.99 -0.49
C HIS A 232 -11.01 13.28 -0.03
N ILE A 233 -12.25 13.18 0.44
CA ILE A 233 -12.96 14.27 1.13
C ILE A 233 -13.23 13.86 2.57
N ILE A 234 -13.17 14.81 3.46
CA ILE A 234 -13.53 14.62 4.87
C ILE A 234 -14.94 15.18 5.06
N VAL A 235 -15.82 14.32 5.58
CA VAL A 235 -17.22 14.69 5.85
C VAL A 235 -17.57 14.34 7.29
N PRO A 236 -18.58 14.96 7.90
CA PRO A 236 -19.12 14.53 9.17
C PRO A 236 -19.57 13.06 9.11
N ARG A 237 -19.46 12.34 10.22
CA ARG A 237 -19.92 10.95 10.30
C ARG A 237 -21.44 10.91 10.04
N TRP A 238 -21.86 10.14 9.04
CA TRP A 238 -23.25 10.06 8.58
C TRP A 238 -23.96 8.73 8.92
N HIS A 239 -23.23 7.77 9.50
CA HIS A 239 -23.80 6.51 10.00
C HIS A 239 -23.14 6.11 11.33
N GLU A 240 -23.84 5.32 12.11
CA GLU A 240 -23.32 4.72 13.33
C GLU A 240 -22.66 3.37 13.03
N GLY A 241 -21.63 3.01 13.84
CA GLY A 241 -20.94 1.73 13.76
C GLY A 241 -19.54 1.82 13.12
N ASP A 242 -18.71 0.82 13.40
CA ASP A 242 -17.30 0.75 12.98
C ASP A 242 -17.16 -0.11 11.72
N TYR A 243 -17.83 0.31 10.66
CA TYR A 243 -17.75 -0.29 9.34
C TYR A 243 -17.71 0.79 8.27
N ALA A 244 -17.25 0.43 7.08
CA ALA A 244 -17.24 1.31 5.92
C ALA A 244 -18.16 0.76 4.83
N TYR A 245 -18.67 1.66 3.98
CA TYR A 245 -19.37 1.26 2.77
C TYR A 245 -18.37 1.21 1.61
N PHE A 246 -18.52 0.19 0.78
CA PHE A 246 -17.78 0.06 -0.47
C PHE A 246 -18.79 0.03 -1.62
N PHE A 247 -18.92 1.15 -2.32
CA PHE A 247 -19.82 1.25 -3.47
C PHE A 247 -19.07 0.88 -4.75
N GLN A 248 -19.68 0.04 -5.56
CA GLN A 248 -19.24 -0.25 -6.92
C GLN A 248 -20.13 0.53 -7.88
N ASN A 249 -19.54 1.26 -8.79
CA ASN A 249 -20.21 1.93 -9.89
C ASN A 249 -19.97 1.13 -11.17
N GLY A 250 -20.84 1.33 -12.18
CA GLY A 250 -20.85 0.54 -13.42
C GLY A 250 -19.82 0.99 -14.47
N ASP A 251 -18.71 1.66 -14.11
CA ASP A 251 -17.64 2.15 -14.98
C ASP A 251 -16.36 1.33 -14.90
#